data_48285b9b8cf41ae57a1aeae4d89bd4c1
#
_entry.id   48285b9b8cf41ae57a1aeae4d89bd4c1
#
_cell.length_a   1.000
_cell.length_b   1.000
_cell.length_c   1.000
_cell.angle_alpha   90.00
_cell.angle_beta   90.00
_cell.angle_gamma   90.00
#
_symmetry.space_group_name_H-M   'P 1'
#
loop_
_entity.id
_entity.type
_entity.pdbx_description
1 polymer ?
#
loop_
_entity_poly.entity_id
_entity_poly.type
_entity_poly.pdbx_seq_one_letter_code
_entity_poly.pdbx_strand_id
1 'polypeptide(L)'
;MFSTAGVLERSFTPVEEGYLYYPSRWSHGYLVRPDEYKALIYDWRRVAGWKGVLSLVGLLSVALLVGMAMIYWLGLDEWANTALSLGLATALVGYLIWKSTATNRLIRSREPAVPPRSSRAADDAMGRALGRPMALWLAILSLVALGWAIAFAAVTPLWGIPAAIFFAILAFFNLRIAVRAFRS
;
A
#
# COMPACT_ATOMS: atom_id res chain seq x y z
N MET A 1 14.16 -10.91 -3.81
CA MET A 1 13.87 -9.61 -4.45
C MET A 1 12.43 -9.26 -4.14
N PHE A 2 12.18 -8.17 -3.44
CA PHE A 2 10.83 -7.74 -3.04
C PHE A 2 10.08 -7.23 -4.27
N SER A 3 9.01 -7.91 -4.67
CA SER A 3 8.14 -7.47 -5.75
C SER A 3 6.76 -7.17 -5.19
N THR A 4 6.36 -5.91 -5.20
CA THR A 4 4.99 -5.49 -4.85
C THR A 4 3.95 -6.13 -5.76
N ALA A 5 4.32 -6.50 -6.98
CA ALA A 5 3.49 -7.28 -7.88
C ALA A 5 3.19 -8.67 -7.33
N GLY A 6 4.15 -9.32 -6.67
CA GLY A 6 3.95 -10.62 -6.03
C GLY A 6 2.96 -10.57 -4.86
N VAL A 7 2.82 -9.44 -4.18
CA VAL A 7 1.82 -9.27 -3.11
C VAL A 7 0.41 -9.26 -3.70
N LEU A 8 0.20 -8.52 -4.79
CA LEU A 8 -1.10 -8.50 -5.47
C LEU A 8 -1.45 -9.88 -6.05
N GLU A 9 -0.50 -10.56 -6.70
CA GLU A 9 -0.71 -11.92 -7.24
C GLU A 9 -1.17 -12.90 -6.17
N ARG A 10 -0.52 -12.88 -5.00
CA ARG A 10 -0.85 -13.77 -3.87
C ARG A 10 -2.16 -13.43 -3.17
N SER A 11 -2.75 -12.25 -3.42
CA SER A 11 -4.07 -11.90 -2.90
C SER A 11 -5.22 -12.61 -3.63
N PHE A 12 -4.93 -13.18 -4.79
CA PHE A 12 -5.86 -14.00 -5.56
C PHE A 12 -5.69 -15.48 -5.23
N THR A 13 -6.79 -16.17 -5.01
CA THR A 13 -6.79 -17.62 -4.79
C THR A 13 -7.30 -18.30 -6.07
N PRO A 14 -6.51 -19.19 -6.72
CA PRO A 14 -6.95 -19.89 -7.91
C PRO A 14 -8.10 -20.85 -7.56
N VAL A 15 -9.13 -20.88 -8.41
CA VAL A 15 -10.28 -21.78 -8.37
C VAL A 15 -10.56 -22.30 -9.78
N GLU A 16 -11.39 -23.33 -9.94
CA GLU A 16 -11.64 -23.97 -11.25
C GLU A 16 -12.12 -22.97 -12.32
N GLU A 17 -12.95 -22.00 -11.94
CA GLU A 17 -13.55 -21.02 -12.86
C GLU A 17 -12.73 -19.71 -13.00
N GLY A 18 -11.59 -19.59 -12.33
CA GLY A 18 -10.75 -18.38 -12.37
C GLY A 18 -10.00 -18.07 -11.10
N TYR A 19 -10.16 -16.86 -10.59
CA TYR A 19 -9.46 -16.38 -9.40
C TYR A 19 -10.44 -15.75 -8.42
N LEU A 20 -10.37 -16.14 -7.15
CA LEU A 20 -11.18 -15.59 -6.09
C LEU A 20 -10.42 -14.45 -5.42
N TYR A 21 -11.04 -13.27 -5.36
CA TYR A 21 -10.48 -12.06 -4.75
C TYR A 21 -11.37 -11.56 -3.62
N TYR A 22 -10.76 -11.13 -2.53
CA TYR A 22 -11.43 -10.52 -1.38
C TYR A 22 -10.94 -9.08 -1.21
N PRO A 23 -11.79 -8.06 -1.45
CA PRO A 23 -11.43 -6.64 -1.38
C PRO A 23 -10.97 -6.20 0.00
N SER A 24 -11.52 -6.80 1.03
CA SER A 24 -11.17 -6.53 2.40
C SER A 24 -11.25 -7.80 3.26
N ARG A 25 -10.77 -7.68 4.48
CA ARG A 25 -10.78 -8.76 5.47
C ARG A 25 -12.19 -9.31 5.76
N TRP A 26 -13.20 -8.45 5.71
CA TRP A 26 -14.59 -8.74 6.06
C TRP A 26 -15.52 -8.85 4.85
N SER A 27 -14.98 -8.72 3.66
CA SER A 27 -15.78 -8.74 2.43
C SER A 27 -16.04 -10.15 1.95
N HIS A 28 -17.10 -10.26 1.12
CA HIS A 28 -17.35 -11.44 0.33
C HIS A 28 -16.23 -11.68 -0.69
N GLY A 29 -16.09 -12.92 -1.14
CA GLY A 29 -15.20 -13.29 -2.23
C GLY A 29 -15.87 -13.07 -3.59
N TYR A 30 -15.13 -12.50 -4.53
CA TYR A 30 -15.60 -12.21 -5.89
C TYR A 30 -14.77 -13.00 -6.89
N LEU A 31 -15.46 -13.57 -7.89
CA LEU A 31 -14.80 -14.29 -8.97
C LEU A 31 -14.26 -13.29 -10.00
N VAL A 32 -12.95 -13.43 -10.31
CA VAL A 32 -12.25 -12.67 -11.34
C VAL A 32 -11.84 -13.65 -12.44
N ARG A 33 -12.19 -13.33 -13.67
CA ARG A 33 -11.88 -14.20 -14.82
C ARG A 33 -10.37 -14.22 -15.11
N PRO A 34 -9.84 -15.29 -15.73
CA PRO A 34 -8.41 -15.42 -16.01
C PRO A 34 -7.83 -14.31 -16.89
N ASP A 35 -8.61 -13.79 -17.84
CA ASP A 35 -8.24 -12.67 -18.71
C ASP A 35 -8.11 -11.36 -17.93
N GLU A 36 -9.07 -11.08 -17.06
CA GLU A 36 -9.09 -9.90 -16.20
C GLU A 36 -7.96 -9.94 -15.17
N TYR A 37 -7.72 -11.11 -14.58
CA TYR A 37 -6.57 -11.31 -13.67
C TYR A 37 -5.26 -10.98 -14.38
N LYS A 38 -5.04 -11.52 -15.59
CA LYS A 38 -3.83 -11.24 -16.38
C LYS A 38 -3.68 -9.73 -16.67
N ALA A 39 -4.76 -9.06 -17.05
CA ALA A 39 -4.77 -7.61 -17.31
C ALA A 39 -4.42 -6.81 -16.05
N LEU A 40 -5.04 -7.13 -14.89
CA LEU A 40 -4.77 -6.48 -13.62
C LEU A 40 -3.32 -6.64 -13.16
N ILE A 41 -2.78 -7.86 -13.26
CA ILE A 41 -1.38 -8.15 -12.89
C ILE A 41 -0.41 -7.45 -13.85
N TYR A 42 -0.70 -7.44 -15.15
CA TYR A 42 0.13 -6.74 -16.13
C TYR A 42 0.17 -5.24 -15.85
N ASP A 43 -0.99 -4.62 -15.65
CA ASP A 43 -1.10 -3.20 -15.34
C ASP A 43 -0.38 -2.84 -14.03
N TRP A 44 -0.53 -3.67 -13.01
CA TRP A 44 0.14 -3.47 -11.74
C TRP A 44 1.66 -3.63 -11.85
N ARG A 45 2.13 -4.66 -12.55
CA ARG A 45 3.59 -4.86 -12.80
C ARG A 45 4.19 -3.69 -13.57
N ARG A 46 3.44 -3.08 -14.48
CA ARG A 46 3.89 -1.90 -15.23
C ARG A 46 4.13 -0.69 -14.32
N VAL A 47 3.33 -0.51 -13.28
CA VAL A 47 3.43 0.63 -12.34
C VAL A 47 4.36 0.29 -11.17
N ALA A 48 4.15 -0.84 -10.53
CA ALA A 48 4.82 -1.25 -9.29
C ALA A 48 6.08 -2.11 -9.53
N GLY A 49 6.39 -2.44 -10.78
CA GLY A 49 7.65 -3.08 -11.17
C GLY A 49 8.81 -2.08 -11.16
N TRP A 50 10.05 -2.60 -11.17
CA TRP A 50 11.25 -1.78 -11.09
C TRP A 50 11.29 -0.64 -12.13
N LYS A 51 10.95 -0.95 -13.38
CA LYS A 51 10.88 0.05 -14.47
C LYS A 51 9.81 1.11 -14.21
N GLY A 52 8.64 0.72 -13.69
CA GLY A 52 7.56 1.63 -13.34
C GLY A 52 7.96 2.57 -12.20
N VAL A 53 8.57 2.03 -11.15
CA VAL A 53 9.08 2.83 -10.03
C VAL A 53 10.13 3.82 -10.49
N LEU A 54 11.12 3.39 -11.29
CA LEU A 54 12.13 4.29 -11.85
C LEU A 54 11.50 5.38 -12.72
N SER A 55 10.53 5.03 -13.57
CA SER A 55 9.81 6.00 -14.40
C SER A 55 9.05 7.04 -13.56
N LEU A 56 8.39 6.61 -12.50
CA LEU A 56 7.68 7.50 -11.57
C LEU A 56 8.65 8.42 -10.81
N VAL A 57 9.76 7.86 -10.30
CA VAL A 57 10.80 8.66 -9.64
C VAL A 57 11.41 9.67 -10.60
N GLY A 58 11.76 9.24 -11.82
CA GLY A 58 12.28 10.14 -12.84
C GLY A 58 11.31 11.26 -13.19
N LEU A 59 10.03 10.94 -13.42
CA LEU A 59 8.98 11.93 -13.73
C LEU A 59 8.83 12.94 -12.57
N LEU A 60 8.77 12.46 -11.33
CA LEU A 60 8.66 13.33 -10.15
C LEU A 60 9.89 14.22 -9.99
N SER A 61 11.09 13.67 -10.20
CA SER A 61 12.33 14.45 -10.13
C SER A 61 12.35 15.57 -11.18
N VAL A 62 11.96 15.28 -12.41
CA VAL A 62 11.86 16.28 -13.48
C VAL A 62 10.79 17.32 -13.13
N ALA A 63 9.61 16.90 -12.69
CA ALA A 63 8.53 17.82 -12.31
C ALA A 63 8.95 18.75 -11.15
N LEU A 64 9.68 18.20 -10.18
CA LEU A 64 10.19 18.97 -9.04
C LEU A 64 11.27 19.98 -9.47
N LEU A 65 12.22 19.55 -10.29
CA LEU A 65 13.27 20.45 -10.82
C LEU A 65 12.70 21.58 -11.67
N VAL A 66 11.78 21.26 -12.59
CA VAL A 66 11.11 22.28 -13.43
C VAL A 66 10.28 23.21 -12.57
N GLY A 67 9.51 22.67 -11.60
CA GLY A 67 8.72 23.49 -10.69
C GLY A 67 9.57 24.43 -9.84
N MET A 68 10.67 23.94 -9.27
CA MET A 68 11.62 24.77 -8.51
C MET A 68 12.26 25.87 -9.40
N ALA A 69 12.64 25.53 -10.63
CA ALA A 69 13.18 26.52 -11.57
C ALA A 69 12.15 27.60 -11.92
N MET A 70 10.89 27.22 -12.10
CA MET A 70 9.80 28.19 -12.33
C MET A 70 9.56 29.09 -11.12
N ILE A 71 9.54 28.53 -9.90
CA ILE A 71 9.39 29.27 -8.65
C ILE A 71 10.51 30.31 -8.51
N TYR A 72 11.75 29.90 -8.77
CA TYR A 72 12.92 30.78 -8.74
C TYR A 72 12.82 31.90 -9.80
N TRP A 73 12.45 31.56 -11.03
CA TRP A 73 12.34 32.51 -12.14
C TRP A 73 11.22 33.54 -11.95
N LEU A 74 10.11 33.11 -11.33
CA LEU A 74 8.96 33.98 -11.02
C LEU A 74 9.14 34.77 -9.71
N GLY A 75 10.20 34.54 -8.94
CA GLY A 75 10.45 35.20 -7.67
C GLY A 75 9.40 34.89 -6.60
N LEU A 76 8.83 33.65 -6.62
CA LEU A 76 7.81 33.27 -5.66
C LEU A 76 8.44 32.92 -4.30
N ASP A 77 7.67 33.15 -3.23
CA ASP A 77 8.07 32.89 -1.85
C ASP A 77 8.32 31.41 -1.54
N GLU A 78 8.99 31.12 -0.43
CA GLU A 78 9.33 29.75 0.02
C GLU A 78 8.11 28.82 0.17
N TRP A 79 6.91 29.37 0.49
CA TRP A 79 5.70 28.57 0.58
C TRP A 79 5.36 27.86 -0.73
N ALA A 80 5.73 28.43 -1.89
CA ALA A 80 5.48 27.83 -3.19
C ALA A 80 6.25 26.50 -3.37
N ASN A 81 7.47 26.38 -2.84
CA ASN A 81 8.24 25.13 -2.82
C ASN A 81 7.54 24.06 -1.97
N THR A 82 7.01 24.44 -0.82
CA THR A 82 6.24 23.54 0.05
C THR A 82 4.96 23.10 -0.63
N ALA A 83 4.22 24.00 -1.26
CA ALA A 83 2.99 23.71 -2.00
C ALA A 83 3.26 22.78 -3.17
N LEU A 84 4.33 23.00 -3.95
CA LEU A 84 4.75 22.14 -5.05
C LEU A 84 5.04 20.71 -4.54
N SER A 85 5.85 20.58 -3.48
CA SER A 85 6.24 19.29 -2.93
C SER A 85 5.04 18.52 -2.38
N LEU A 86 4.14 19.17 -1.63
CA LEU A 86 2.91 18.57 -1.12
C LEU A 86 1.95 18.18 -2.26
N GLY A 87 1.83 19.03 -3.29
CA GLY A 87 1.01 18.76 -4.47
C GLY A 87 1.49 17.51 -5.21
N LEU A 88 2.78 17.41 -5.48
CA LEU A 88 3.37 16.25 -6.13
C LEU A 88 3.24 14.97 -5.29
N ALA A 89 3.50 15.06 -3.97
CA ALA A 89 3.34 13.93 -3.07
C ALA A 89 1.88 13.45 -3.03
N THR A 90 0.92 14.38 -2.91
CA THR A 90 -0.52 14.06 -2.92
C THR A 90 -0.96 13.43 -4.23
N ALA A 91 -0.51 13.97 -5.36
CA ALA A 91 -0.80 13.43 -6.68
C ALA A 91 -0.25 12.00 -6.84
N LEU A 92 0.98 11.76 -6.39
CA LEU A 92 1.58 10.42 -6.41
C LEU A 92 0.79 9.43 -5.56
N VAL A 93 0.50 9.78 -4.32
CA VAL A 93 -0.27 8.93 -3.40
C VAL A 93 -1.66 8.65 -3.97
N GLY A 94 -2.35 9.68 -4.46
CA GLY A 94 -3.65 9.54 -5.12
C GLY A 94 -3.59 8.60 -6.34
N TYR A 95 -2.59 8.72 -7.18
CA TYR A 95 -2.37 7.84 -8.32
C TYR A 95 -2.13 6.39 -7.89
N LEU A 96 -1.28 6.15 -6.88
CA LEU A 96 -1.01 4.81 -6.38
C LEU A 96 -2.24 4.17 -5.74
N ILE A 97 -3.03 4.93 -4.96
CA ILE A 97 -4.30 4.47 -4.40
C ILE A 97 -5.27 4.13 -5.54
N TRP A 98 -5.41 5.01 -6.53
CA TRP A 98 -6.29 4.78 -7.68
C TRP A 98 -5.91 3.51 -8.44
N LYS A 99 -4.63 3.25 -8.66
CA LYS A 99 -4.15 2.01 -9.29
C LYS A 99 -4.33 0.78 -8.41
N SER A 100 -4.06 0.86 -7.11
CA SER A 100 -4.22 -0.27 -6.18
C SER A 100 -5.69 -0.68 -6.00
N THR A 101 -6.63 0.24 -6.18
CA THR A 101 -8.07 -0.04 -6.09
C THR A 101 -8.70 -0.49 -7.42
N ALA A 102 -7.91 -0.74 -8.46
CA ALA A 102 -8.42 -1.18 -9.77
C ALA A 102 -9.28 -2.45 -9.67
N THR A 103 -8.81 -3.44 -8.89
CA THR A 103 -9.56 -4.68 -8.66
C THR A 103 -10.89 -4.41 -7.96
N ASN A 104 -10.90 -3.52 -6.96
CA ASN A 104 -12.14 -3.17 -6.23
C ASN A 104 -13.16 -2.50 -7.16
N ARG A 105 -12.69 -1.67 -8.11
CA ARG A 105 -13.58 -1.06 -9.11
C ARG A 105 -14.16 -2.09 -10.07
N LEU A 106 -13.34 -3.06 -10.49
CA LEU A 106 -13.79 -4.14 -11.37
C LEU A 106 -14.92 -4.98 -10.77
N ILE A 107 -14.82 -5.29 -9.47
CA ILE A 107 -15.79 -6.15 -8.79
C ILE A 107 -17.01 -5.42 -8.21
N ARG A 108 -17.02 -4.07 -8.23
CA ARG A 108 -18.04 -3.26 -7.56
C ARG A 108 -19.47 -3.57 -8.03
N SER A 109 -19.64 -3.96 -9.28
CA SER A 109 -20.93 -4.30 -9.89
C SER A 109 -21.23 -5.81 -9.92
N ARG A 110 -20.40 -6.64 -9.29
CA ARG A 110 -20.52 -8.09 -9.34
C ARG A 110 -21.22 -8.63 -8.11
N GLU A 111 -21.94 -9.71 -8.31
CA GLU A 111 -22.48 -10.49 -7.19
C GLU A 111 -21.35 -11.26 -6.49
N PRO A 112 -21.43 -11.37 -5.15
CA PRO A 112 -20.47 -12.13 -4.38
C PRO A 112 -20.59 -13.63 -4.69
N ALA A 113 -19.46 -14.27 -5.00
CA ALA A 113 -19.42 -15.71 -5.30
C ALA A 113 -19.29 -16.57 -4.04
N VAL A 114 -18.68 -16.02 -2.97
CA VAL A 114 -18.41 -16.78 -1.73
C VAL A 114 -18.61 -15.86 -0.51
N PRO A 115 -19.14 -16.41 0.62
CA PRO A 115 -19.32 -15.65 1.85
C PRO A 115 -18.01 -15.10 2.42
N PRO A 116 -18.07 -14.12 3.36
CA PRO A 116 -16.88 -13.53 3.99
C PRO A 116 -16.02 -14.59 4.68
N ARG A 117 -14.71 -14.41 4.61
CA ARG A 117 -13.75 -15.26 5.34
C ARG A 117 -13.84 -15.01 6.84
N SER A 118 -13.58 -16.07 7.64
CA SER A 118 -13.32 -15.87 9.07
C SER A 118 -12.08 -14.98 9.29
N SER A 119 -12.04 -14.26 10.42
CA SER A 119 -10.89 -13.40 10.77
C SER A 119 -9.55 -14.15 10.73
N ARG A 120 -9.55 -15.44 11.15
CA ARG A 120 -8.35 -16.28 11.12
C ARG A 120 -7.90 -16.56 9.70
N ALA A 121 -8.81 -16.99 8.82
CA ALA A 121 -8.52 -17.27 7.43
C ALA A 121 -8.06 -16.01 6.66
N ALA A 122 -8.61 -14.84 7.00
CA ALA A 122 -8.18 -13.57 6.41
C ALA A 122 -6.76 -13.18 6.82
N ASP A 123 -6.40 -13.34 8.11
CA ASP A 123 -5.04 -13.08 8.61
C ASP A 123 -4.01 -14.04 7.98
N ASP A 124 -4.35 -15.32 7.86
CA ASP A 124 -3.47 -16.32 7.26
C ASP A 124 -3.28 -16.06 5.76
N ALA A 125 -4.34 -15.64 5.06
CA ALA A 125 -4.24 -15.22 3.66
C ALA A 125 -3.35 -13.99 3.49
N MET A 126 -3.47 -13.00 4.38
CA MET A 126 -2.63 -11.79 4.37
C MET A 126 -1.17 -12.11 4.70
N GLY A 127 -0.92 -12.99 5.67
CA GLY A 127 0.42 -13.49 5.98
C GLY A 127 1.08 -14.17 4.80
N ARG A 128 0.35 -15.04 4.08
CA ARG A 128 0.83 -15.68 2.85
C ARG A 128 1.07 -14.68 1.72
N ALA A 129 0.18 -13.70 1.54
CA ALA A 129 0.31 -12.68 0.48
C ALA A 129 1.55 -11.81 0.68
N LEU A 130 1.81 -11.35 1.91
CA LEU A 130 2.99 -10.56 2.23
C LEU A 130 4.28 -11.40 2.18
N GLY A 131 4.21 -12.67 2.61
CA GLY A 131 5.39 -13.52 2.79
C GLY A 131 6.21 -13.14 4.02
N ARG A 132 6.98 -14.11 4.55
CA ARG A 132 7.76 -13.94 5.80
C ARG A 132 8.66 -12.71 5.83
N PRO A 133 9.51 -12.43 4.80
CA PRO A 133 10.42 -11.31 4.89
C PRO A 133 9.70 -9.96 4.88
N MET A 134 8.64 -9.79 4.08
CA MET A 134 7.89 -8.53 4.04
C MET A 134 7.11 -8.27 5.33
N ALA A 135 6.50 -9.33 5.90
CA ALA A 135 5.80 -9.24 7.17
C ALA A 135 6.77 -8.87 8.32
N LEU A 136 7.99 -9.42 8.32
CA LEU A 136 9.03 -9.06 9.30
C LEU A 136 9.47 -7.60 9.14
N TRP A 137 9.73 -7.15 7.91
CA TRP A 137 10.13 -5.76 7.65
C TRP A 137 9.05 -4.77 8.09
N LEU A 138 7.79 -5.04 7.80
CA LEU A 138 6.68 -4.18 8.25
C LEU A 138 6.57 -4.14 9.78
N ALA A 139 6.77 -5.26 10.45
CA ALA A 139 6.79 -5.31 11.92
C ALA A 139 7.96 -4.48 12.49
N ILE A 140 9.17 -4.63 11.95
CA ILE A 140 10.35 -3.86 12.38
C ILE A 140 10.12 -2.36 12.15
N LEU A 141 9.69 -1.96 10.94
CA LEU A 141 9.45 -0.55 10.62
C LEU A 141 8.39 0.08 11.52
N SER A 142 7.31 -0.66 11.84
CA SER A 142 6.27 -0.16 12.74
C SER A 142 6.75 -0.02 14.18
N LEU A 143 7.64 -0.90 14.66
CA LEU A 143 8.26 -0.78 15.99
C LEU A 143 9.24 0.39 16.05
N VAL A 144 10.04 0.61 15.01
CA VAL A 144 10.93 1.78 14.91
C VAL A 144 10.10 3.08 14.90
N ALA A 145 9.04 3.13 14.09
CA ALA A 145 8.15 4.30 14.05
C ALA A 145 7.46 4.55 15.40
N LEU A 146 7.08 3.50 16.12
CA LEU A 146 6.55 3.62 17.48
C LEU A 146 7.61 4.20 18.44
N GLY A 147 8.85 3.72 18.39
CA GLY A 147 9.94 4.25 19.21
C GLY A 147 10.17 5.74 18.97
N TRP A 148 10.18 6.17 17.70
CA TRP A 148 10.24 7.58 17.31
C TRP A 148 9.05 8.39 17.82
N ALA A 149 7.84 7.86 17.68
CA ALA A 149 6.63 8.55 18.15
C ALA A 149 6.61 8.73 19.69
N ILE A 150 7.10 7.76 20.44
CA ILE A 150 7.26 7.86 21.90
C ILE A 150 8.29 8.94 22.25
N ALA A 151 9.46 8.95 21.59
CA ALA A 151 10.47 9.99 21.79
C ALA A 151 9.94 11.37 21.45
N PHE A 152 9.17 11.50 20.36
CA PHE A 152 8.53 12.74 19.95
C PHE A 152 7.45 13.19 20.95
N ALA A 153 6.71 12.26 21.57
CA ALA A 153 5.71 12.56 22.59
C ALA A 153 6.33 13.16 23.87
N ALA A 154 7.57 12.81 24.17
CA ALA A 154 8.28 13.38 25.31
C ALA A 154 8.61 14.89 25.10
N VAL A 155 8.78 15.32 23.84
CA VAL A 155 9.10 16.73 23.50
C VAL A 155 7.84 17.53 23.16
N THR A 156 6.89 16.91 22.45
CA THR A 156 5.65 17.55 21.97
C THR A 156 4.43 16.69 22.31
N PRO A 157 3.94 16.69 23.56
CA PRO A 157 2.89 15.77 23.99
C PRO A 157 1.60 15.87 23.18
N LEU A 158 1.21 17.07 22.77
CA LEU A 158 -0.04 17.33 22.04
C LEU A 158 -0.15 16.52 20.74
N TRP A 159 0.95 16.40 19.99
CA TRP A 159 1.00 15.67 18.70
C TRP A 159 1.64 14.29 18.83
N GLY A 160 2.56 14.15 19.76
CA GLY A 160 3.31 12.91 19.95
C GLY A 160 2.47 11.80 20.57
N ILE A 161 1.56 12.08 21.51
CA ILE A 161 0.69 11.08 22.12
C ILE A 161 -0.25 10.45 21.09
N PRO A 162 -1.01 11.20 20.28
CA PRO A 162 -1.82 10.62 19.21
C PRO A 162 -1.00 9.80 18.21
N ALA A 163 0.18 10.27 17.84
CA ALA A 163 1.09 9.54 16.95
C ALA A 163 1.56 8.23 17.57
N ALA A 164 1.94 8.23 18.85
CA ALA A 164 2.37 7.03 19.57
C ALA A 164 1.24 6.00 19.67
N ILE A 165 0.01 6.41 19.95
CA ILE A 165 -1.17 5.52 19.95
C ILE A 165 -1.39 4.91 18.56
N PHE A 166 -1.34 5.72 17.50
CA PHE A 166 -1.50 5.25 16.13
C PHE A 166 -0.45 4.20 15.76
N PHE A 167 0.83 4.48 16.03
CA PHE A 167 1.91 3.54 15.72
C PHE A 167 1.91 2.31 16.62
N ALA A 168 1.42 2.38 17.86
CA ALA A 168 1.24 1.22 18.73
C ALA A 168 0.19 0.26 18.15
N ILE A 169 -0.95 0.78 17.69
CA ILE A 169 -1.97 -0.01 17.01
C ILE A 169 -1.41 -0.65 15.74
N LEU A 170 -0.69 0.13 14.92
CA LEU A 170 -0.08 -0.35 13.68
C LEU A 170 0.96 -1.45 13.96
N ALA A 171 1.83 -1.27 14.96
CA ALA A 171 2.82 -2.25 15.38
C ALA A 171 2.17 -3.56 15.86
N PHE A 172 1.10 -3.46 16.65
CA PHE A 172 0.34 -4.63 17.11
C PHE A 172 -0.21 -5.45 15.93
N PHE A 173 -0.83 -4.81 14.95
CA PHE A 173 -1.36 -5.50 13.76
C PHE A 173 -0.25 -6.11 12.90
N ASN A 174 0.83 -5.39 12.65
CA ASN A 174 1.94 -5.88 11.84
C ASN A 174 2.67 -7.04 12.52
N LEU A 175 2.86 -6.98 13.84
CA LEU A 175 3.44 -8.07 14.62
C LEU A 175 2.56 -9.33 14.58
N ARG A 176 1.25 -9.18 14.73
CA ARG A 176 0.29 -10.28 14.61
C ARG A 176 0.35 -10.96 13.24
N ILE A 177 0.44 -10.17 12.15
CA ILE A 177 0.59 -10.69 10.77
C ILE A 177 1.94 -11.40 10.62
N ALA A 178 3.03 -10.84 11.14
CA ALA A 178 4.35 -11.44 11.10
C ALA A 178 4.36 -12.81 11.80
N VAL A 179 3.86 -12.90 13.05
CA VAL A 179 3.78 -14.16 13.79
C VAL A 179 3.02 -15.24 13.00
N ARG A 180 1.94 -14.87 12.31
CA ARG A 180 1.17 -15.83 11.49
C ARG A 180 1.89 -16.23 10.21
N ALA A 181 2.59 -15.29 9.56
CA ALA A 181 3.40 -15.61 8.38
C ALA A 181 4.54 -16.60 8.69
N PHE A 182 4.98 -16.69 9.95
CA PHE A 182 5.98 -17.67 10.37
C PHE A 182 5.37 -19.02 10.80
N ARG A 183 4.08 -19.05 11.13
CA ARG A 183 3.38 -20.30 11.52
C ARG A 183 2.73 -21.04 10.32
N SER A 184 2.52 -20.34 9.20
CA SER A 184 2.03 -20.91 7.93
C SER A 184 3.19 -21.37 7.05
#